data_008e2f8912aaad4649eeaf1d66dc7fd8
#
_entry.id   008e2f8912aaad4649eeaf1d66dc7fd8
#
_cell.length_a   1.000
_cell.length_b   1.000
_cell.length_c   1.000
_cell.angle_alpha   90.00
_cell.angle_beta   90.00
_cell.angle_gamma   90.00
#
_symmetry.space_group_name_H-M   'P 1'
#
loop_
_entity.id
_entity.type
_entity.pdbx_description
1 polymer ?
#
loop_
_entity_poly.entity_id
_entity_poly.type
_entity_poly.pdbx_seq_one_letter_code
_entity_poly.pdbx_strand_id
1 'polypeptide(L)'
;MTSSSAPVKSIAFRKLLEFEHDIFIDEQTSNRIEIEFSDESCIICCGRLMVYHEPQSWTQEDLDECDEILTRKPDQMFSLRHRHLFVCPKCGWWRSNERTILYPFTQMKPRSPYDYCPAIEEIDIRDSKVAIDDLIFHLTRKWEDRKLISASAAESLVADLLREHLQCDVVSATANTNMADRGIDLHVCHRNGELLAAVQVKRRINKEVEGVAEVRNFIGALAIESISKGIFVTTATRYTHEAKRVADKLNSGTRSRLELDLIDGGELFEILKKLPRDEKLILPNNIESTDIWLDAAGERHTTRMLLYGY
;
A
#
# COMPACT_ATOMS: atom_id res chain seq x y z
N MET A 1 2.72 -31.67 -15.95
CA MET A 1 1.40 -31.05 -15.92
C MET A 1 1.47 -29.90 -14.93
N THR A 2 1.73 -28.72 -15.41
CA THR A 2 1.75 -27.49 -14.58
C THR A 2 0.29 -27.12 -14.33
N SER A 3 -0.17 -27.32 -13.11
CA SER A 3 -1.46 -26.76 -12.70
C SER A 3 -1.35 -25.24 -12.79
N SER A 4 -1.92 -24.67 -13.82
CA SER A 4 -2.16 -23.24 -13.90
C SER A 4 -3.14 -22.89 -12.78
N SER A 5 -2.62 -22.54 -11.61
CA SER A 5 -3.45 -21.91 -10.58
C SER A 5 -3.99 -20.61 -11.14
N ALA A 6 -5.27 -20.32 -10.88
CA ALA A 6 -5.90 -19.08 -11.32
C ALA A 6 -5.06 -17.84 -10.95
N PRO A 7 -5.02 -16.80 -11.80
CA PRO A 7 -4.28 -15.59 -11.51
C PRO A 7 -4.72 -14.98 -10.16
N VAL A 8 -3.75 -14.52 -9.37
CA VAL A 8 -4.04 -13.77 -8.14
C VAL A 8 -4.14 -12.31 -8.52
N LYS A 9 -5.36 -11.88 -8.69
CA LYS A 9 -5.68 -10.53 -9.13
C LYS A 9 -5.49 -9.52 -8.00
N SER A 10 -4.76 -8.47 -8.29
CA SER A 10 -4.68 -7.26 -7.49
C SER A 10 -5.20 -6.07 -8.30
N ILE A 11 -5.30 -4.93 -7.65
CA ILE A 11 -5.82 -3.70 -8.23
C ILE A 11 -4.73 -2.65 -8.19
N ALA A 12 -4.42 -2.07 -9.35
CA ALA A 12 -3.58 -0.89 -9.46
C ALA A 12 -4.44 0.33 -9.81
N PHE A 13 -4.18 1.45 -9.15
CA PHE A 13 -4.88 2.71 -9.42
C PHE A 13 -4.05 3.53 -10.41
N ARG A 14 -4.60 3.79 -11.62
CA ARG A 14 -3.83 4.41 -12.71
C ARG A 14 -4.19 5.86 -12.99
N LYS A 15 -5.44 6.23 -12.88
CA LYS A 15 -5.93 7.60 -13.12
C LYS A 15 -7.18 7.86 -12.30
N LEU A 16 -7.50 9.13 -12.13
CA LEU A 16 -8.76 9.56 -11.54
C LEU A 16 -9.87 9.54 -12.59
N LEU A 17 -11.04 9.08 -12.20
CA LEU A 17 -12.29 9.19 -12.96
C LEU A 17 -13.21 10.16 -12.25
N GLU A 18 -13.86 11.03 -13.03
CA GLU A 18 -14.86 11.98 -12.55
C GLU A 18 -16.21 11.62 -13.12
N PHE A 19 -17.23 11.64 -12.29
CA PHE A 19 -18.60 11.31 -12.65
C PHE A 19 -19.53 12.46 -12.25
N GLU A 20 -20.39 12.83 -13.17
CA GLU A 20 -21.49 13.73 -12.92
C GLU A 20 -22.81 12.93 -13.04
N HIS A 21 -23.60 12.88 -11.96
CA HIS A 21 -24.86 12.13 -11.91
C HIS A 21 -24.75 10.63 -12.25
N ASP A 22 -23.76 9.93 -11.70
CA ASP A 22 -23.53 8.50 -11.95
C ASP A 22 -23.30 8.16 -13.45
N ILE A 23 -22.89 9.15 -14.25
CA ILE A 23 -22.62 8.99 -15.67
C ILE A 23 -21.14 9.18 -15.93
N PHE A 24 -20.49 8.15 -16.43
CA PHE A 24 -19.15 8.22 -16.98
C PHE A 24 -19.19 8.42 -18.49
N ILE A 25 -18.47 9.42 -18.96
CA ILE A 25 -18.22 9.60 -20.41
C ILE A 25 -16.78 9.17 -20.65
N ASP A 26 -16.63 8.03 -21.31
CA ASP A 26 -15.31 7.64 -21.80
C ASP A 26 -14.93 8.54 -22.97
N GLU A 27 -14.05 9.51 -22.75
CA GLU A 27 -13.60 10.47 -23.75
C GLU A 27 -12.96 9.81 -24.98
N GLN A 28 -12.41 8.60 -24.86
CA GLN A 28 -11.77 7.89 -25.97
C GLN A 28 -12.77 7.19 -26.86
N THR A 29 -13.85 6.68 -26.31
CA THR A 29 -14.87 5.92 -27.08
C THR A 29 -16.17 6.68 -27.26
N SER A 30 -16.36 7.82 -26.59
CA SER A 30 -17.62 8.57 -26.50
C SER A 30 -18.78 7.72 -25.96
N ASN A 31 -18.50 6.62 -25.32
CA ASN A 31 -19.51 5.76 -24.72
C ASN A 31 -19.93 6.30 -23.35
N ARG A 32 -21.23 6.38 -23.15
CA ARG A 32 -21.82 6.74 -21.86
C ARG A 32 -22.04 5.46 -21.07
N ILE A 33 -21.35 5.34 -19.93
CA ILE A 33 -21.50 4.22 -19.02
C ILE A 33 -22.23 4.73 -17.79
N GLU A 34 -23.42 4.20 -17.53
CA GLU A 34 -24.13 4.45 -16.29
C GLU A 34 -23.57 3.51 -15.22
N ILE A 35 -23.03 4.07 -14.14
CA ILE A 35 -22.52 3.31 -13.00
C ILE A 35 -23.38 3.69 -11.79
N GLU A 36 -24.10 2.73 -11.28
CA GLU A 36 -24.84 2.88 -10.04
C GLU A 36 -23.90 2.60 -8.85
N PHE A 37 -23.51 3.64 -8.14
CA PHE A 37 -22.68 3.50 -6.95
C PHE A 37 -23.55 3.13 -5.75
N SER A 38 -23.16 2.07 -5.05
CA SER A 38 -23.71 1.74 -3.73
C SER A 38 -22.89 2.45 -2.65
N ASP A 39 -23.57 3.04 -1.67
CA ASP A 39 -22.92 3.59 -0.48
C ASP A 39 -22.51 2.52 0.54
N GLU A 40 -22.96 1.29 0.36
CA GLU A 40 -22.71 0.18 1.28
C GLU A 40 -21.66 -0.82 0.78
N SER A 41 -21.57 -1.02 -0.54
CA SER A 41 -20.75 -2.07 -1.12
C SER A 41 -19.78 -1.59 -2.20
N CYS A 42 -18.58 -2.11 -2.13
CA CYS A 42 -17.52 -1.84 -3.11
C CYS A 42 -17.86 -2.47 -4.46
N ILE A 43 -17.80 -1.69 -5.53
CA ILE A 43 -18.06 -2.14 -6.90
C ILE A 43 -17.04 -3.19 -7.40
N ILE A 44 -15.87 -3.28 -6.75
CA ILE A 44 -14.78 -4.17 -7.17
C ILE A 44 -14.87 -5.54 -6.53
N CYS A 45 -15.03 -5.57 -5.20
CA CYS A 45 -14.92 -6.82 -4.43
C CYS A 45 -16.18 -7.15 -3.62
N CYS A 46 -17.25 -6.36 -3.77
CA CYS A 46 -18.51 -6.46 -3.02
C CYS A 46 -18.30 -6.40 -1.49
N GLY A 47 -17.14 -5.96 -1.00
CA GLY A 47 -16.88 -5.74 0.41
C GLY A 47 -17.62 -4.50 0.91
N ARG A 48 -17.93 -4.47 2.22
CA ARG A 48 -18.57 -3.32 2.85
C ARG A 48 -17.66 -2.10 2.78
N LEU A 49 -18.21 -0.95 2.37
CA LEU A 49 -17.52 0.33 2.39
C LEU A 49 -17.56 0.93 3.80
N MET A 50 -16.46 1.57 4.17
CA MET A 50 -16.40 2.49 5.31
C MET A 50 -16.65 3.89 4.79
N VAL A 51 -17.50 4.62 5.49
CA VAL A 51 -17.91 5.99 5.11
C VAL A 51 -17.30 6.97 6.09
N TYR A 52 -16.66 7.99 5.54
CA TYR A 52 -16.06 9.09 6.28
C TYR A 52 -16.62 10.40 5.75
N HIS A 53 -16.79 11.39 6.62
CA HIS A 53 -17.31 12.72 6.25
C HIS A 53 -16.33 13.81 6.65
N GLU A 54 -16.36 14.91 5.92
CA GLU A 54 -15.57 16.10 6.23
C GLU A 54 -16.12 16.76 7.51
N PRO A 55 -15.26 17.24 8.45
CA PRO A 55 -15.70 17.89 9.68
C PRO A 55 -16.60 19.12 9.46
N GLN A 56 -16.46 19.77 8.31
CA GLN A 56 -17.26 20.96 7.93
C GLN A 56 -18.49 20.59 7.09
N SER A 57 -18.78 19.31 6.90
CA SER A 57 -20.05 18.90 6.28
C SER A 57 -21.21 19.42 7.13
N TRP A 58 -22.20 20.01 6.47
CA TRP A 58 -23.36 20.57 7.16
C TRP A 58 -24.11 19.48 7.97
N THR A 59 -24.63 19.89 9.10
CA THR A 59 -25.43 19.08 10.04
C THR A 59 -26.87 19.57 10.08
N GLN A 60 -27.73 18.88 10.81
CA GLN A 60 -29.09 19.39 11.06
C GLN A 60 -29.09 20.71 11.83
N GLU A 61 -28.11 20.90 12.74
CA GLU A 61 -27.96 22.15 13.50
C GLU A 61 -27.64 23.34 12.57
N ASP A 62 -26.84 23.12 11.52
CA ASP A 62 -26.55 24.17 10.52
C ASP A 62 -27.79 24.53 9.72
N LEU A 63 -28.69 23.60 9.43
CA LEU A 63 -29.97 23.87 8.76
C LEU A 63 -30.90 24.66 9.68
N ASP A 64 -30.98 24.30 10.96
CA ASP A 64 -31.80 25.00 11.97
C ASP A 64 -31.30 26.45 12.15
N GLU A 65 -29.98 26.68 12.14
CA GLU A 65 -29.40 28.03 12.15
C GLU A 65 -29.73 28.80 10.86
N CYS A 66 -29.68 28.18 9.70
CA CYS A 66 -30.10 28.78 8.44
C CYS A 66 -31.57 29.20 8.48
N ASP A 67 -32.45 28.37 9.03
CA ASP A 67 -33.89 28.67 9.17
C ASP A 67 -34.12 29.86 10.12
N GLU A 68 -33.39 29.95 11.22
CA GLU A 68 -33.44 31.11 12.11
C GLU A 68 -33.01 32.40 11.40
N ILE A 69 -31.98 32.36 10.58
CA ILE A 69 -31.52 33.50 9.78
C ILE A 69 -32.58 33.90 8.75
N LEU A 70 -33.18 32.90 8.06
CA LEU A 70 -34.23 33.13 7.04
C LEU A 70 -35.49 33.78 7.61
N THR A 71 -35.83 33.55 8.88
CA THR A 71 -36.93 34.28 9.52
C THR A 71 -36.69 35.77 9.57
N ARG A 72 -35.43 36.23 9.61
CA ARG A 72 -35.03 37.65 9.66
C ARG A 72 -34.65 38.19 8.28
N LYS A 73 -34.18 37.32 7.38
CA LYS A 73 -33.73 37.67 6.00
C LYS A 73 -34.23 36.63 4.99
N PRO A 74 -35.50 36.73 4.57
CA PRO A 74 -36.13 35.68 3.72
C PRO A 74 -35.48 35.46 2.37
N ASP A 75 -34.78 36.45 1.83
CA ASP A 75 -34.12 36.38 0.52
C ASP A 75 -32.67 35.89 0.59
N GLN A 76 -32.18 35.49 1.77
CA GLN A 76 -30.83 34.99 1.92
C GLN A 76 -30.74 33.55 1.37
N MET A 77 -29.63 33.26 0.64
CA MET A 77 -29.30 31.93 0.15
C MET A 77 -28.03 31.45 0.84
N PHE A 78 -28.03 30.18 1.22
CA PHE A 78 -26.86 29.51 1.79
C PHE A 78 -26.39 28.43 0.82
N SER A 79 -25.07 28.29 0.69
CA SER A 79 -24.47 27.21 -0.04
C SER A 79 -23.87 26.24 0.99
N LEU A 80 -24.50 25.10 1.16
CA LEU A 80 -24.09 24.06 2.09
C LEU A 80 -23.37 22.97 1.33
N ARG A 81 -22.16 22.68 1.74
CA ARG A 81 -21.31 21.66 1.12
C ARG A 81 -21.26 20.42 2.00
N HIS A 82 -21.31 19.26 1.36
CA HIS A 82 -21.20 17.97 2.00
C HIS A 82 -20.25 17.08 1.22
N ARG A 83 -19.23 16.54 1.88
CA ARG A 83 -18.25 15.65 1.27
C ARG A 83 -18.16 14.34 2.04
N HIS A 84 -18.22 13.26 1.29
CA HIS A 84 -17.96 11.92 1.81
C HIS A 84 -16.77 11.27 1.12
N LEU A 85 -16.07 10.45 1.86
CA LEU A 85 -15.05 9.54 1.35
C LEU A 85 -15.46 8.12 1.72
N PHE A 86 -15.67 7.29 0.72
CA PHE A 86 -16.00 5.87 0.85
C PHE A 86 -14.72 5.07 0.59
N VAL A 87 -14.34 4.20 1.49
CA VAL A 87 -13.12 3.39 1.38
C VAL A 87 -13.44 1.93 1.62
N CYS A 88 -12.97 1.06 0.74
CA CYS A 88 -13.05 -0.38 0.93
C CYS A 88 -11.84 -0.91 1.69
N PRO A 89 -11.98 -1.36 2.94
CA PRO A 89 -10.87 -1.89 3.71
C PRO A 89 -10.29 -3.20 3.14
N LYS A 90 -11.08 -3.90 2.29
CA LYS A 90 -10.68 -5.17 1.71
C LYS A 90 -9.77 -5.04 0.50
N CYS A 91 -10.02 -4.09 -0.39
CA CYS A 91 -9.25 -3.93 -1.64
C CYS A 91 -8.62 -2.55 -1.81
N GLY A 92 -8.92 -1.60 -0.93
CA GLY A 92 -8.38 -0.24 -0.98
C GLY A 92 -9.06 0.67 -2.01
N TRP A 93 -10.07 0.19 -2.74
CA TRP A 93 -10.84 1.06 -3.63
C TRP A 93 -11.55 2.15 -2.83
N TRP A 94 -11.63 3.33 -3.41
CA TRP A 94 -12.27 4.47 -2.77
C TRP A 94 -13.10 5.28 -3.75
N ARG A 95 -14.06 6.03 -3.23
CA ARG A 95 -14.86 7.00 -3.95
C ARG A 95 -15.03 8.24 -3.07
N SER A 96 -14.86 9.41 -3.64
CA SER A 96 -15.25 10.67 -3.02
C SER A 96 -16.52 11.18 -3.67
N ASN A 97 -17.48 11.59 -2.87
CA ASN A 97 -18.72 12.23 -3.31
C ASN A 97 -18.77 13.63 -2.72
N GLU A 98 -19.01 14.63 -3.57
CA GLU A 98 -19.22 16.02 -3.17
C GLU A 98 -20.61 16.47 -3.60
N ARG A 99 -21.39 16.97 -2.65
CA ARG A 99 -22.71 17.55 -2.90
C ARG A 99 -22.74 18.97 -2.38
N THR A 100 -23.23 19.90 -3.19
CA THR A 100 -23.51 21.27 -2.76
C THR A 100 -25.00 21.50 -2.84
N ILE A 101 -25.59 21.93 -1.76
CA ILE A 101 -27.01 22.21 -1.63
C ILE A 101 -27.17 23.72 -1.47
N LEU A 102 -28.09 24.31 -2.23
CA LEU A 102 -28.53 25.70 -2.01
C LEU A 102 -29.76 25.67 -1.12
N TYR A 103 -29.70 26.36 0.02
CA TYR A 103 -30.77 26.40 0.98
C TYR A 103 -31.31 27.84 1.13
N PRO A 104 -32.62 28.12 1.22
CA PRO A 104 -33.71 27.13 1.19
C PRO A 104 -33.93 26.53 -0.22
N PHE A 105 -34.51 25.35 -0.25
CA PHE A 105 -34.75 24.56 -1.47
C PHE A 105 -35.88 25.18 -2.33
N THR A 106 -35.76 26.41 -2.75
CA THR A 106 -36.72 27.05 -3.63
C THR A 106 -36.32 26.79 -5.09
N GLN A 107 -36.90 25.78 -5.72
CA GLN A 107 -36.94 25.52 -7.17
C GLN A 107 -35.61 25.40 -7.93
N MET A 108 -34.46 25.54 -7.31
CA MET A 108 -33.19 25.28 -7.98
C MET A 108 -32.80 23.82 -7.78
N LYS A 109 -32.51 23.13 -8.91
CA LYS A 109 -31.90 21.81 -8.85
C LYS A 109 -30.58 21.91 -8.07
N PRO A 110 -30.32 21.00 -7.11
CA PRO A 110 -29.01 20.93 -6.49
C PRO A 110 -27.97 20.86 -7.61
N ARG A 111 -26.83 21.54 -7.44
CA ARG A 111 -25.70 21.33 -8.36
C ARG A 111 -25.37 19.86 -8.33
N SER A 112 -25.20 19.31 -9.52
CA SER A 112 -24.91 17.90 -9.72
C SER A 112 -23.84 17.39 -8.75
N PRO A 113 -24.07 16.26 -8.05
CA PRO A 113 -23.04 15.66 -7.25
C PRO A 113 -21.90 15.25 -8.17
N TYR A 114 -20.67 15.54 -7.75
CA TYR A 114 -19.49 15.03 -8.39
C TYR A 114 -18.97 13.82 -7.59
N ASP A 115 -18.81 12.72 -8.30
CA ASP A 115 -18.17 11.53 -7.78
C ASP A 115 -16.79 11.37 -8.42
N TYR A 116 -15.79 11.08 -7.59
CA TYR A 116 -14.43 10.80 -8.03
C TYR A 116 -14.01 9.43 -7.53
N CYS A 117 -13.45 8.62 -8.39
CA CYS A 117 -12.85 7.36 -7.98
C CYS A 117 -11.62 7.03 -8.87
N PRO A 118 -10.68 6.20 -8.38
CA PRO A 118 -9.55 5.79 -9.19
C PRO A 118 -9.98 4.79 -10.26
N ALA A 119 -9.48 4.98 -11.49
CA ALA A 119 -9.50 3.92 -12.50
C ALA A 119 -8.62 2.76 -12.03
N ILE A 120 -9.08 1.55 -12.27
CA ILE A 120 -8.44 0.32 -11.83
C ILE A 120 -7.91 -0.48 -13.00
N GLU A 121 -6.77 -1.12 -12.77
CA GLU A 121 -6.20 -2.12 -13.64
C GLU A 121 -6.00 -3.40 -12.83
N GLU A 122 -6.43 -4.55 -13.36
CA GLU A 122 -6.14 -5.83 -12.72
C GLU A 122 -4.71 -6.25 -13.05
N ILE A 123 -3.92 -6.55 -12.03
CA ILE A 123 -2.57 -7.07 -12.14
C ILE A 123 -2.46 -8.48 -11.55
N ASP A 124 -1.56 -9.31 -12.08
CA ASP A 124 -1.20 -10.59 -11.45
C ASP A 124 0.06 -10.38 -10.61
N ILE A 125 -0.06 -10.46 -9.29
CA ILE A 125 1.07 -10.29 -8.36
C ILE A 125 2.14 -11.39 -8.47
N ARG A 126 1.87 -12.46 -9.21
CA ARG A 126 2.85 -13.53 -9.48
C ARG A 126 3.73 -13.21 -10.67
N ASP A 127 3.39 -12.20 -11.46
CA ASP A 127 4.23 -11.75 -12.55
C ASP A 127 5.56 -11.24 -12.00
N SER A 128 6.66 -11.74 -12.54
CA SER A 128 8.01 -11.30 -12.16
C SER A 128 8.29 -9.84 -12.53
N LYS A 129 7.47 -9.24 -13.38
CA LYS A 129 7.58 -7.86 -13.86
C LYS A 129 6.58 -6.91 -13.19
N VAL A 130 5.83 -7.38 -12.18
CA VAL A 130 4.90 -6.51 -11.45
C VAL A 130 5.65 -5.31 -10.87
N ALA A 131 5.07 -4.12 -11.02
CA ALA A 131 5.67 -2.92 -10.46
C ALA A 131 5.75 -3.03 -8.93
N ILE A 132 6.88 -2.62 -8.35
CA ILE A 132 7.12 -2.78 -6.90
C ILE A 132 6.07 -2.00 -6.11
N ASP A 133 5.69 -0.81 -6.53
CA ASP A 133 4.66 0.00 -5.85
C ASP A 133 3.31 -0.71 -5.81
N ASP A 134 2.90 -1.34 -6.92
CA ASP A 134 1.66 -2.13 -6.98
C ASP A 134 1.73 -3.35 -6.05
N LEU A 135 2.88 -4.02 -6.02
CA LEU A 135 3.12 -5.16 -5.14
C LEU A 135 3.04 -4.76 -3.67
N ILE A 136 3.66 -3.64 -3.33
CA ILE A 136 3.63 -3.10 -1.96
C ILE A 136 2.22 -2.68 -1.58
N PHE A 137 1.51 -1.96 -2.47
CA PHE A 137 0.11 -1.59 -2.26
C PHE A 137 -0.77 -2.82 -1.98
N HIS A 138 -0.55 -3.91 -2.71
CA HIS A 138 -1.25 -5.17 -2.47
C HIS A 138 -0.87 -5.79 -1.13
N LEU A 139 0.43 -5.95 -0.86
CA LEU A 139 0.93 -6.66 0.32
C LEU A 139 0.67 -5.93 1.64
N THR A 140 0.60 -4.61 1.65
CA THR A 140 0.18 -3.85 2.84
C THR A 140 -1.25 -4.17 3.27
N ARG A 141 -2.11 -4.59 2.34
CA ARG A 141 -3.51 -4.95 2.59
C ARG A 141 -3.73 -6.45 2.75
N LYS A 142 -2.93 -7.26 2.06
CA LYS A 142 -3.08 -8.72 1.99
C LYS A 142 -1.73 -9.40 2.17
N TRP A 143 -1.13 -9.23 3.35
CA TRP A 143 0.20 -9.77 3.64
C TRP A 143 0.31 -11.29 3.45
N GLU A 144 -0.78 -12.03 3.60
CA GLU A 144 -0.78 -13.49 3.36
C GLU A 144 -0.44 -13.85 1.92
N ASP A 145 -0.70 -12.97 0.96
CA ASP A 145 -0.39 -13.19 -0.45
C ASP A 145 1.12 -13.08 -0.77
N ARG A 146 1.98 -12.68 0.20
CA ARG A 146 3.44 -12.75 0.08
C ARG A 146 3.98 -14.12 -0.33
N LYS A 147 3.19 -15.17 -0.07
CA LYS A 147 3.49 -16.56 -0.46
C LYS A 147 3.33 -16.80 -1.94
N LEU A 148 2.64 -15.95 -2.64
CA LEU A 148 2.23 -16.09 -4.04
C LEU A 148 3.15 -15.34 -5.00
N ILE A 149 3.86 -14.32 -4.54
CA ILE A 149 4.79 -13.55 -5.39
C ILE A 149 5.93 -14.42 -5.92
N SER A 150 6.52 -14.06 -7.04
CA SER A 150 7.68 -14.79 -7.58
C SER A 150 8.93 -14.59 -6.70
N ALA A 151 9.95 -15.45 -6.87
CA ALA A 151 11.22 -15.28 -6.15
C ALA A 151 11.88 -13.95 -6.50
N SER A 152 11.93 -13.61 -7.79
CA SER A 152 12.50 -12.35 -8.27
C SER A 152 11.72 -11.13 -7.78
N ALA A 153 10.40 -11.21 -7.69
CA ALA A 153 9.59 -10.14 -7.11
C ALA A 153 9.88 -9.96 -5.61
N ALA A 154 10.11 -11.05 -4.87
CA ALA A 154 10.51 -10.98 -3.46
C ALA A 154 11.90 -10.34 -3.29
N GLU A 155 12.86 -10.69 -4.13
CA GLU A 155 14.20 -10.08 -4.13
C GLU A 155 14.12 -8.59 -4.46
N SER A 156 13.36 -8.21 -5.49
CA SER A 156 13.15 -6.81 -5.88
C SER A 156 12.47 -6.01 -4.78
N LEU A 157 11.44 -6.58 -4.14
CA LEU A 157 10.76 -5.97 -2.99
C LEU A 157 11.72 -5.71 -1.84
N VAL A 158 12.51 -6.72 -1.46
CA VAL A 158 13.51 -6.60 -0.38
C VAL A 158 14.58 -5.58 -0.74
N ALA A 159 15.05 -5.57 -1.99
CA ALA A 159 16.02 -4.59 -2.45
C ALA A 159 15.50 -3.16 -2.32
N ASP A 160 14.25 -2.93 -2.70
CA ASP A 160 13.61 -1.61 -2.59
C ASP A 160 13.44 -1.18 -1.14
N LEU A 161 12.89 -2.06 -0.30
CA LEU A 161 12.71 -1.79 1.12
C LEU A 161 14.04 -1.51 1.85
N LEU A 162 15.10 -2.27 1.57
CA LEU A 162 16.40 -2.05 2.19
C LEU A 162 17.06 -0.76 1.69
N ARG A 163 16.90 -0.41 0.40
CA ARG A 163 17.40 0.85 -0.15
C ARG A 163 16.83 2.05 0.58
N GLU A 164 15.53 2.06 0.78
CA GLU A 164 14.84 3.14 1.50
C GLU A 164 15.14 3.11 3.01
N HIS A 165 15.08 1.93 3.63
CA HIS A 165 15.28 1.80 5.08
C HIS A 165 16.71 2.15 5.52
N LEU A 166 17.72 1.72 4.76
CA LEU A 166 19.12 1.93 5.09
C LEU A 166 19.72 3.18 4.43
N GLN A 167 18.99 3.84 3.51
CA GLN A 167 19.46 4.98 2.72
C GLN A 167 20.75 4.68 1.94
N CYS A 168 20.87 3.44 1.41
CA CYS A 168 22.02 2.87 0.73
C CYS A 168 21.63 2.39 -0.66
N ASP A 169 22.64 2.11 -1.49
CA ASP A 169 22.43 1.45 -2.78
C ASP A 169 22.28 -0.07 -2.55
N VAL A 170 21.31 -0.69 -3.22
CA VAL A 170 21.10 -2.14 -3.19
C VAL A 170 21.08 -2.66 -4.63
N VAL A 171 21.99 -3.57 -4.92
CA VAL A 171 22.18 -4.16 -6.25
C VAL A 171 22.08 -5.68 -6.23
N SER A 172 21.63 -6.29 -7.32
CA SER A 172 21.62 -7.75 -7.44
C SER A 172 23.04 -8.29 -7.50
N ALA A 173 23.33 -9.32 -6.71
CA ALA A 173 24.63 -9.99 -6.72
C ALA A 173 24.90 -10.75 -8.03
N THR A 174 23.84 -11.14 -8.77
CA THR A 174 23.93 -11.91 -10.03
C THR A 174 23.96 -11.03 -11.27
N ALA A 175 23.79 -9.72 -11.16
CA ALA A 175 23.66 -8.82 -12.31
C ALA A 175 24.90 -8.79 -13.24
N ASN A 176 26.07 -9.19 -12.77
CA ASN A 176 27.33 -9.12 -13.50
C ASN A 176 28.05 -10.45 -13.74
N THR A 177 27.46 -11.58 -13.37
CA THR A 177 28.17 -12.86 -13.49
C THR A 177 27.24 -13.97 -13.99
N ASN A 178 27.63 -14.66 -15.05
CA ASN A 178 27.10 -15.97 -15.43
C ASN A 178 27.47 -17.07 -14.38
N MET A 179 27.77 -16.69 -13.14
CA MET A 179 28.15 -17.60 -12.07
C MET A 179 26.90 -18.00 -11.30
N ALA A 180 26.88 -19.27 -10.93
CA ALA A 180 25.84 -19.83 -10.09
C ALA A 180 25.68 -19.00 -8.82
N ASP A 181 24.44 -18.82 -8.39
CA ASP A 181 24.02 -18.23 -7.13
C ASP A 181 24.87 -18.81 -5.98
N ARG A 182 25.80 -18.01 -5.45
CA ARG A 182 26.70 -18.43 -4.36
C ARG A 182 26.03 -18.30 -3.00
N GLY A 183 24.68 -18.22 -2.96
CA GLY A 183 23.92 -18.04 -1.73
C GLY A 183 23.89 -16.59 -1.26
N ILE A 184 24.10 -15.63 -2.17
CA ILE A 184 23.94 -14.20 -1.96
C ILE A 184 23.09 -13.63 -3.09
N ASP A 185 21.96 -13.02 -2.77
CA ASP A 185 21.03 -12.50 -3.76
C ASP A 185 21.28 -11.01 -4.05
N LEU A 186 21.61 -10.22 -2.99
CA LEU A 186 21.80 -8.78 -3.12
C LEU A 186 23.06 -8.31 -2.37
N HIS A 187 23.61 -7.19 -2.83
CA HIS A 187 24.65 -6.43 -2.15
C HIS A 187 24.11 -5.07 -1.72
N VAL A 188 24.29 -4.71 -0.46
CA VAL A 188 24.05 -3.37 0.08
C VAL A 188 25.36 -2.62 0.06
N CYS A 189 25.38 -1.48 -0.60
CA CYS A 189 26.58 -0.68 -0.78
C CYS A 189 26.37 0.76 -0.31
N HIS A 190 27.42 1.38 0.16
CA HIS A 190 27.44 2.83 0.30
C HIS A 190 27.31 3.50 -1.08
N ARG A 191 26.90 4.76 -1.12
CA ARG A 191 26.84 5.57 -2.36
C ARG A 191 28.19 5.71 -3.08
N ASN A 192 29.30 5.46 -2.39
CA ASN A 192 30.63 5.40 -2.98
C ASN A 192 30.99 4.02 -3.58
N GLY A 193 30.07 3.06 -3.54
CA GLY A 193 30.25 1.69 -4.05
C GLY A 193 30.89 0.71 -3.09
N GLU A 194 31.27 1.11 -1.88
CA GLU A 194 31.83 0.21 -0.87
C GLU A 194 30.76 -0.74 -0.36
N LEU A 195 31.09 -2.05 -0.32
CA LEU A 195 30.18 -3.09 0.16
C LEU A 195 29.98 -3.00 1.68
N LEU A 196 28.72 -2.83 2.11
CA LEU A 196 28.32 -2.79 3.51
C LEU A 196 27.84 -4.14 4.02
N ALA A 197 27.02 -4.83 3.24
CA ALA A 197 26.43 -6.11 3.62
C ALA A 197 26.04 -6.93 2.39
N ALA A 198 26.02 -8.26 2.55
CA ALA A 198 25.37 -9.15 1.62
C ALA A 198 23.99 -9.57 2.14
N VAL A 199 23.05 -9.83 1.22
CA VAL A 199 21.67 -10.20 1.57
C VAL A 199 21.31 -11.51 0.91
N GLN A 200 20.68 -12.39 1.67
CA GLN A 200 20.00 -13.58 1.16
C GLN A 200 18.50 -13.42 1.39
N VAL A 201 17.71 -13.65 0.35
CA VAL A 201 16.24 -13.59 0.39
C VAL A 201 15.66 -14.98 0.25
N LYS A 202 14.83 -15.41 1.19
CA LYS A 202 14.14 -16.71 1.13
C LYS A 202 12.63 -16.51 1.05
N ARG A 203 12.09 -16.61 -0.16
CA ARG A 203 10.64 -16.68 -0.33
C ARG A 203 10.12 -18.05 0.09
N ARG A 204 9.16 -18.07 0.99
CA ARG A 204 8.53 -19.31 1.49
C ARG A 204 7.06 -19.37 1.10
N ILE A 205 6.64 -20.47 0.46
CA ILE A 205 5.26 -20.72 0.03
C ILE A 205 4.47 -21.39 1.17
N ASN A 206 4.98 -22.50 1.68
CA ASN A 206 4.27 -23.37 2.64
C ASN A 206 4.98 -23.46 4.00
N LYS A 207 6.06 -22.71 4.22
CA LYS A 207 6.87 -22.82 5.42
C LYS A 207 6.71 -21.56 6.26
N GLU A 208 6.15 -21.71 7.44
CA GLU A 208 5.92 -20.60 8.37
C GLU A 208 7.12 -20.27 9.25
N VAL A 209 8.08 -21.18 9.34
CA VAL A 209 9.23 -21.05 10.24
C VAL A 209 10.53 -21.30 9.47
N GLU A 210 11.45 -20.35 9.49
CA GLU A 210 12.78 -20.50 8.89
C GLU A 210 13.76 -21.18 9.84
N GLY A 211 14.47 -22.18 9.32
CA GLY A 211 15.34 -23.05 10.11
C GLY A 211 16.78 -22.57 10.14
N VAL A 212 17.53 -23.08 11.14
CA VAL A 212 18.94 -22.77 11.35
C VAL A 212 19.85 -23.27 10.20
N ALA A 213 19.46 -24.29 9.45
CA ALA A 213 20.29 -24.83 8.36
C ALA A 213 20.53 -23.78 7.27
N GLU A 214 19.47 -23.08 6.84
CA GLU A 214 19.58 -22.01 5.82
C GLU A 214 20.46 -20.85 6.33
N VAL A 215 20.28 -20.48 7.58
CA VAL A 215 21.10 -19.43 8.23
C VAL A 215 22.57 -19.81 8.26
N ARG A 216 22.89 -21.08 8.60
CA ARG A 216 24.28 -21.60 8.57
C ARG A 216 24.86 -21.65 7.16
N ASN A 217 24.08 -22.02 6.17
CA ASN A 217 24.50 -22.00 4.77
C ASN A 217 24.88 -20.58 4.32
N PHE A 218 24.08 -19.58 4.68
CA PHE A 218 24.38 -18.19 4.38
C PHE A 218 25.63 -17.67 5.11
N ILE A 219 25.82 -18.03 6.38
CA ILE A 219 27.06 -17.73 7.11
C ILE A 219 28.27 -18.31 6.39
N GLY A 220 28.14 -19.55 5.86
CA GLY A 220 29.18 -20.17 5.05
C GLY A 220 29.49 -19.37 3.78
N ALA A 221 28.48 -18.89 3.08
CA ALA A 221 28.65 -18.04 1.91
C ALA A 221 29.37 -16.72 2.24
N LEU A 222 28.98 -16.05 3.32
CA LEU A 222 29.63 -14.83 3.79
C LEU A 222 31.12 -15.07 4.11
N ALA A 223 31.44 -16.19 4.76
CA ALA A 223 32.81 -16.53 5.13
C ALA A 223 33.67 -16.82 3.86
N ILE A 224 33.12 -17.50 2.86
CA ILE A 224 33.82 -17.81 1.60
C ILE A 224 34.10 -16.50 0.81
N GLU A 225 33.13 -15.58 0.76
CA GLU A 225 33.26 -14.32 0.05
C GLU A 225 33.97 -13.22 0.90
N SER A 226 34.42 -13.54 2.13
CA SER A 226 35.08 -12.62 3.05
C SER A 226 34.24 -11.38 3.41
N ILE A 227 32.92 -11.53 3.44
CA ILE A 227 31.97 -10.47 3.78
C ILE A 227 31.71 -10.49 5.29
N SER A 228 31.88 -9.36 5.96
CA SER A 228 31.78 -9.26 7.40
C SER A 228 30.36 -9.03 7.91
N LYS A 229 29.42 -8.59 7.07
CA LYS A 229 28.03 -8.34 7.48
C LYS A 229 27.05 -8.99 6.52
N GLY A 230 26.07 -9.72 7.07
CA GLY A 230 24.98 -10.35 6.34
C GLY A 230 23.62 -9.94 6.84
N ILE A 231 22.64 -9.88 5.94
CA ILE A 231 21.22 -9.70 6.24
C ILE A 231 20.48 -10.88 5.63
N PHE A 232 19.86 -11.72 6.46
CA PHE A 232 19.07 -12.84 5.98
C PHE A 232 17.58 -12.50 6.12
N VAL A 233 16.89 -12.40 4.98
CA VAL A 233 15.48 -12.04 4.92
C VAL A 233 14.65 -13.24 4.53
N THR A 234 13.56 -13.51 5.25
CA THR A 234 12.61 -14.55 4.89
C THR A 234 11.18 -14.06 4.90
N THR A 235 10.36 -14.56 3.97
CA THR A 235 8.90 -14.33 4.01
C THR A 235 8.20 -15.29 4.97
N ALA A 236 8.89 -16.24 5.62
CA ALA A 236 8.35 -17.04 6.72
C ALA A 236 7.98 -16.13 7.91
N THR A 237 6.97 -16.52 8.67
CA THR A 237 6.44 -15.69 9.78
C THR A 237 7.47 -15.47 10.89
N ARG A 238 8.40 -16.42 11.08
CA ARG A 238 9.42 -16.35 12.15
C ARG A 238 10.62 -17.26 11.88
N TYR A 239 11.71 -17.00 12.57
CA TYR A 239 12.85 -17.92 12.69
C TYR A 239 12.66 -18.91 13.83
N THR A 240 13.34 -20.08 13.75
CA THR A 240 13.49 -20.96 14.90
C THR A 240 14.34 -20.29 15.99
N HIS A 241 14.13 -20.68 17.24
CA HIS A 241 14.96 -20.20 18.37
C HIS A 241 16.46 -20.46 18.13
N GLU A 242 16.79 -21.61 17.53
CA GLU A 242 18.20 -21.97 17.24
C GLU A 242 18.79 -21.05 16.14
N ALA A 243 18.02 -20.64 15.14
CA ALA A 243 18.48 -19.68 14.13
C ALA A 243 18.80 -18.32 14.77
N LYS A 244 17.90 -17.81 15.62
CA LYS A 244 18.12 -16.56 16.37
C LYS A 244 19.35 -16.67 17.29
N ARG A 245 19.50 -17.79 18.02
CA ARG A 245 20.66 -18.04 18.87
C ARG A 245 22.00 -18.02 18.13
N VAL A 246 22.01 -18.49 16.88
CA VAL A 246 23.24 -18.45 16.05
C VAL A 246 23.58 -17.01 15.69
N ALA A 247 22.62 -16.19 15.27
CA ALA A 247 22.84 -14.77 14.99
C ALA A 247 23.30 -14.01 16.24
N ASP A 248 22.65 -14.22 17.38
CA ASP A 248 23.01 -13.59 18.66
C ASP A 248 24.46 -13.90 19.06
N LYS A 249 24.90 -15.15 18.86
CA LYS A 249 26.28 -15.56 19.13
C LYS A 249 27.32 -14.89 18.23
N LEU A 250 26.97 -14.68 16.95
CA LEU A 250 27.85 -13.95 16.03
C LEU A 250 27.95 -12.49 16.43
N ASN A 251 26.82 -11.87 16.72
CA ASN A 251 26.73 -10.45 17.03
C ASN A 251 27.34 -10.09 18.43
N SER A 252 27.31 -11.03 19.41
CA SER A 252 27.86 -10.83 20.73
C SER A 252 29.33 -11.28 20.89
N GLY A 253 29.87 -11.99 19.90
CA GLY A 253 31.18 -12.61 19.95
C GLY A 253 32.31 -11.63 19.68
N THR A 254 33.16 -11.35 20.67
CA THR A 254 34.39 -10.53 20.55
C THR A 254 35.43 -11.11 19.57
N ARG A 255 35.29 -12.35 19.17
CA ARG A 255 36.21 -13.07 18.25
C ARG A 255 35.63 -13.21 16.83
N SER A 256 34.35 -13.05 16.65
CA SER A 256 33.72 -13.09 15.33
C SER A 256 33.80 -11.70 14.66
N ARG A 257 34.34 -11.66 13.44
CA ARG A 257 34.29 -10.45 12.61
C ARG A 257 33.02 -10.38 11.76
N LEU A 258 32.11 -11.34 11.97
CA LEU A 258 30.90 -11.49 11.17
C LEU A 258 29.68 -11.08 11.99
N GLU A 259 28.90 -10.17 11.44
CA GLU A 259 27.60 -9.71 11.95
C GLU A 259 26.48 -10.30 11.09
N LEU A 260 25.36 -10.65 11.71
CA LEU A 260 24.21 -11.24 11.01
C LEU A 260 22.89 -10.66 11.54
N ASP A 261 22.18 -9.96 10.67
CA ASP A 261 20.82 -9.50 10.91
C ASP A 261 19.83 -10.50 10.31
N LEU A 262 18.77 -10.82 11.06
CA LEU A 262 17.68 -11.71 10.62
C LEU A 262 16.39 -10.90 10.54
N ILE A 263 15.78 -10.84 9.36
CA ILE A 263 14.50 -10.18 9.14
C ILE A 263 13.47 -11.24 8.75
N ASP A 264 12.50 -11.47 9.61
CA ASP A 264 11.39 -12.40 9.32
C ASP A 264 10.21 -11.69 8.64
N GLY A 265 9.19 -12.47 8.25
CA GLY A 265 8.03 -11.92 7.55
C GLY A 265 7.24 -10.88 8.36
N GLY A 266 7.28 -10.98 9.70
CA GLY A 266 6.64 -9.97 10.57
C GLY A 266 7.40 -8.66 10.57
N GLU A 267 8.73 -8.73 10.74
CA GLU A 267 9.60 -7.55 10.70
C GLU A 267 9.61 -6.91 9.31
N LEU A 268 9.63 -7.72 8.25
CA LEU A 268 9.55 -7.22 6.87
C LEU A 268 8.24 -6.45 6.62
N PHE A 269 7.13 -6.94 7.17
CA PHE A 269 5.85 -6.24 7.08
C PHE A 269 5.83 -4.92 7.86
N GLU A 270 6.46 -4.88 9.04
CA GLU A 270 6.58 -3.64 9.81
C GLU A 270 7.47 -2.60 9.10
N ILE A 271 8.55 -3.03 8.43
CA ILE A 271 9.37 -2.15 7.59
C ILE A 271 8.52 -1.60 6.45
N LEU A 272 7.81 -2.49 5.75
CA LEU A 272 6.95 -2.13 4.62
C LEU A 272 5.91 -1.04 4.97
N LYS A 273 5.31 -1.11 6.16
CA LYS A 273 4.31 -0.14 6.63
C LYS A 273 4.90 1.21 7.04
N LYS A 274 6.16 1.23 7.49
CA LYS A 274 6.79 2.42 8.06
C LYS A 274 7.52 3.29 7.04
N LEU A 275 7.86 2.73 5.88
CA LEU A 275 8.59 3.50 4.87
C LEU A 275 7.72 4.61 4.30
N PRO A 276 8.18 5.88 4.36
CA PRO A 276 7.52 6.97 3.68
C PRO A 276 7.60 6.71 2.17
N ARG A 277 6.48 6.79 1.50
CA ARG A 277 6.44 6.67 0.05
C ARG A 277 6.02 7.98 -0.53
N ASP A 278 6.79 8.47 -1.49
CA ASP A 278 6.43 9.62 -2.33
C ASP A 278 5.39 9.17 -3.39
N GLU A 279 4.37 8.45 -2.94
CA GLU A 279 3.25 8.12 -3.81
C GLU A 279 2.50 9.39 -4.13
N LYS A 280 2.47 9.75 -5.39
CA LYS A 280 1.52 10.72 -5.89
C LYS A 280 0.14 10.12 -5.71
N LEU A 281 -0.54 10.52 -4.66
CA LEU A 281 -1.95 10.24 -4.48
C LEU A 281 -2.69 10.72 -5.72
N ILE A 282 -3.41 9.82 -6.36
CA ILE A 282 -4.33 10.20 -7.42
C ILE A 282 -5.58 10.74 -6.71
N LEU A 283 -5.60 12.04 -6.46
CA LEU A 283 -6.68 12.74 -5.77
C LEU A 283 -7.30 13.77 -6.69
N PRO A 284 -8.60 14.06 -6.55
CA PRO A 284 -9.21 15.21 -7.22
C PRO A 284 -8.64 16.51 -6.64
N ASN A 285 -8.69 17.58 -7.43
CA ASN A 285 -8.10 18.89 -7.07
C ASN A 285 -8.65 19.49 -5.77
N ASN A 286 -9.79 19.02 -5.30
CA ASN A 286 -10.48 19.48 -4.10
C ASN A 286 -10.21 18.61 -2.87
N ILE A 287 -9.33 17.59 -2.97
CA ILE A 287 -8.92 16.71 -1.85
C ILE A 287 -7.40 16.73 -1.72
N GLU A 288 -6.92 17.02 -0.52
CA GLU A 288 -5.51 16.94 -0.18
C GLU A 288 -5.21 15.70 0.68
N SER A 289 -3.96 15.24 0.64
CA SER A 289 -3.50 14.08 1.43
C SER A 289 -3.64 14.30 2.94
N THR A 290 -3.66 15.55 3.37
CA THR A 290 -3.76 16.01 4.77
C THR A 290 -5.18 16.34 5.21
N ASP A 291 -6.17 16.32 4.31
CA ASP A 291 -7.57 16.58 4.67
C ASP A 291 -8.02 15.61 5.76
N ILE A 292 -8.82 16.15 6.68
CA ILE A 292 -9.34 15.40 7.82
C ILE A 292 -10.75 14.90 7.51
N TRP A 293 -10.97 13.65 7.86
CA TRP A 293 -12.24 12.95 7.74
C TRP A 293 -12.63 12.36 9.07
N LEU A 294 -13.93 12.35 9.35
CA LEU A 294 -14.49 11.73 10.56
C LEU A 294 -15.17 10.42 10.20
N ASP A 295 -14.94 9.40 10.99
CA ASP A 295 -15.70 8.16 10.92
C ASP A 295 -17.04 8.26 11.69
N ALA A 296 -17.81 7.18 11.72
CA ALA A 296 -19.09 7.12 12.42
C ALA A 296 -18.99 7.31 13.94
N ALA A 297 -17.81 7.13 14.53
CA ALA A 297 -17.53 7.38 15.95
C ALA A 297 -17.01 8.80 16.20
N GLY A 298 -16.79 9.61 15.13
CA GLY A 298 -16.21 10.94 15.21
C GLY A 298 -14.68 10.94 15.33
N GLU A 299 -14.01 9.81 15.12
CA GLU A 299 -12.56 9.74 15.11
C GLU A 299 -11.99 10.39 13.84
N ARG A 300 -10.84 11.05 13.99
CA ARG A 300 -10.21 11.84 12.91
C ARG A 300 -9.18 11.02 12.16
N HIS A 301 -9.28 11.03 10.84
CA HIS A 301 -8.37 10.33 9.94
C HIS A 301 -7.90 11.29 8.84
N THR A 302 -6.65 11.18 8.39
CA THR A 302 -6.20 11.90 7.20
C THR A 302 -6.55 11.12 5.93
N THR A 303 -6.69 11.80 4.78
CA THR A 303 -6.84 11.13 3.48
C THR A 303 -5.75 10.08 3.27
N ARG A 304 -4.51 10.42 3.61
CA ARG A 304 -3.36 9.51 3.48
C ARG A 304 -3.53 8.25 4.32
N MET A 305 -3.93 8.35 5.58
CA MET A 305 -4.21 7.19 6.44
C MET A 305 -5.29 6.30 5.86
N LEU A 306 -6.37 6.89 5.35
CA LEU A 306 -7.52 6.14 4.84
C LEU A 306 -7.22 5.41 3.54
N LEU A 307 -6.46 6.03 2.63
CA LEU A 307 -6.21 5.48 1.31
C LEU A 307 -4.97 4.57 1.27
N TYR A 308 -3.96 4.83 2.12
CA TYR A 308 -2.69 4.09 2.11
C TYR A 308 -2.38 3.35 3.41
N GLY A 309 -3.10 3.64 4.51
CA GLY A 309 -2.97 2.93 5.78
C GLY A 309 -1.79 3.41 6.66
N TYR A 310 -1.24 4.61 6.36
CA TYR A 310 -0.15 5.21 7.16
C TYR A 310 -0.15 6.73 7.12
#